data_b447ebc9f4e3c7b993793d0ac7801db4
#
_entry.id   b447ebc9f4e3c7b993793d0ac7801db4
#
_cell.length_a   1.000
_cell.length_b   1.000
_cell.length_c   1.000
_cell.angle_alpha   90.00
_cell.angle_beta   90.00
_cell.angle_gamma   90.00
#
_symmetry.space_group_name_H-M   'P 1'
#
loop_
_entity.id
_entity.type
_entity.pdbx_description
1 polymer ?
#
loop_
_entity_poly.entity_id
_entity_poly.type
_entity_poly.pdbx_seq_one_letter_code
_entity_poly.pdbx_strand_id
1 'polypeptide(L)'
;MKDNITFSEMMVHIPLCTHKHAKDILVVSQENSDLINELDRHKKESNYKFIELNDLEKIENKSYDVVILPNTKLDIKIVGKLFDILKDDGLIAFSSKVFSRDDNRLIDDLKLVGEKFWIAMPYRFGHQASIIASKKYHPTADLNLQRADFLDDLEYYSSEIHIASFVFPAKQHKELTGIAKR
;
A
#
# COMPACT_ATOMS: atom_id res chain seq x y z
N MET A 1 -11.37 -15.07 -12.58
CA MET A 1 -10.28 -14.37 -11.86
C MET A 1 -10.54 -14.55 -10.37
N LYS A 2 -9.60 -15.07 -9.62
CA LYS A 2 -9.80 -15.26 -8.18
C LYS A 2 -9.53 -13.93 -7.49
N ASP A 3 -10.51 -13.37 -6.82
CA ASP A 3 -10.40 -12.06 -6.14
C ASP A 3 -9.20 -11.97 -5.19
N ASN A 4 -8.76 -13.10 -4.61
CA ASN A 4 -7.61 -13.17 -3.72
C ASN A 4 -6.28 -12.92 -4.44
N ILE A 5 -6.08 -13.44 -5.66
CA ILE A 5 -4.82 -13.24 -6.42
C ILE A 5 -4.69 -11.77 -6.79
N THR A 6 -5.74 -11.17 -7.39
CA THR A 6 -5.76 -9.74 -7.71
C THR A 6 -5.45 -8.88 -6.49
N PHE A 7 -6.04 -9.22 -5.32
CA PHE A 7 -5.78 -8.51 -4.08
C PHE A 7 -4.31 -8.60 -3.65
N SER A 8 -3.74 -9.81 -3.66
CA SER A 8 -2.37 -10.04 -3.22
C SER A 8 -1.35 -9.37 -4.14
N GLU A 9 -1.54 -9.46 -5.47
CA GLU A 9 -0.70 -8.76 -6.44
C GLU A 9 -0.73 -7.24 -6.20
N MET A 10 -1.92 -6.64 -6.07
CA MET A 10 -2.05 -5.20 -5.91
C MET A 10 -1.54 -4.71 -4.54
N MET A 11 -1.74 -5.49 -3.47
CA MET A 11 -1.26 -5.15 -2.13
C MET A 11 0.26 -5.23 -2.01
N VAL A 12 0.91 -6.11 -2.76
CA VAL A 12 2.35 -6.29 -2.73
C VAL A 12 3.05 -5.42 -3.76
N HIS A 13 2.63 -5.47 -5.03
CA HIS A 13 3.41 -4.84 -6.11
C HIS A 13 3.26 -3.32 -6.14
N ILE A 14 2.08 -2.76 -5.80
CA ILE A 14 1.92 -1.30 -5.75
C ILE A 14 2.94 -0.66 -4.81
N PRO A 15 3.02 -1.01 -3.52
CA PRO A 15 3.99 -0.37 -2.62
C PRO A 15 5.46 -0.70 -2.95
N LEU A 16 5.76 -1.96 -3.33
CA LEU A 16 7.13 -2.36 -3.61
C LEU A 16 7.68 -1.74 -4.89
N CYS A 17 6.84 -1.56 -5.92
CA CYS A 17 7.23 -0.89 -7.15
C CYS A 17 7.20 0.65 -7.04
N THR A 18 6.53 1.20 -6.02
CA THR A 18 6.58 2.64 -5.71
C THR A 18 7.87 3.01 -5.00
N HIS A 19 8.31 2.20 -4.02
CA HIS A 19 9.51 2.51 -3.24
C HIS A 19 10.77 2.22 -4.05
N LYS A 20 11.67 3.20 -4.15
CA LYS A 20 12.88 3.06 -4.98
C LYS A 20 13.76 1.87 -4.59
N HIS A 21 13.92 1.63 -3.30
CA HIS A 21 14.78 0.57 -2.74
C HIS A 21 14.04 -0.19 -1.63
N ALA A 22 12.88 -0.79 -1.93
CA ALA A 22 12.11 -1.60 -0.98
C ALA A 22 12.92 -2.84 -0.56
N LYS A 23 13.71 -2.73 0.49
CA LYS A 23 14.58 -3.79 1.00
C LYS A 23 13.98 -4.51 2.20
N ASP A 24 13.53 -3.77 3.19
CA ASP A 24 13.01 -4.31 4.44
C ASP A 24 11.48 -4.09 4.48
N ILE A 25 10.73 -5.19 4.42
CA ILE A 25 9.28 -5.18 4.30
C ILE A 25 8.65 -5.82 5.54
N LEU A 26 7.67 -5.13 6.11
CA LEU A 26 6.84 -5.66 7.19
C LEU A 26 5.42 -5.92 6.68
N VAL A 27 4.89 -7.11 6.95
CA VAL A 27 3.49 -7.44 6.70
C VAL A 27 2.79 -7.62 8.03
N VAL A 28 1.81 -6.77 8.32
CA VAL A 28 1.02 -6.85 9.55
C VAL A 28 -0.24 -7.66 9.29
N SER A 29 -0.09 -8.96 9.34
CA SER A 29 -1.16 -9.96 9.19
C SER A 29 -0.64 -11.34 9.55
N GLN A 30 -1.54 -12.31 9.67
CA GLN A 30 -1.16 -13.73 9.63
C GLN A 30 -0.55 -14.09 8.28
N GLU A 31 0.36 -15.05 8.30
CA GLU A 31 0.94 -15.59 7.07
C GLU A 31 -0.15 -16.11 6.13
N ASN A 32 -0.02 -15.79 4.86
CA ASN A 32 -0.96 -16.16 3.81
C ASN A 32 -0.18 -16.52 2.56
N SER A 33 -0.48 -17.70 1.99
CA SER A 33 0.23 -18.24 0.83
C SER A 33 0.19 -17.30 -0.38
N ASP A 34 -0.93 -16.62 -0.63
CA ASP A 34 -1.08 -15.73 -1.78
C ASP A 34 -0.18 -14.49 -1.64
N LEU A 35 -0.09 -13.90 -0.45
CA LEU A 35 0.83 -12.79 -0.18
C LEU A 35 2.30 -13.25 -0.21
N ILE A 36 2.60 -14.43 0.35
CA ILE A 36 3.96 -15.01 0.33
C ILE A 36 4.43 -15.22 -1.11
N ASN A 37 3.59 -15.76 -1.97
CA ASN A 37 3.92 -16.00 -3.38
C ASN A 37 4.31 -14.69 -4.09
N GLU A 38 3.56 -13.61 -3.85
CA GLU A 38 3.85 -12.32 -4.47
C GLU A 38 5.08 -11.62 -3.84
N LEU A 39 5.30 -11.75 -2.54
CA LEU A 39 6.51 -11.25 -1.87
C LEU A 39 7.77 -12.00 -2.35
N ASP A 40 7.66 -13.30 -2.58
CA ASP A 40 8.78 -14.14 -3.07
C ASP A 40 9.26 -13.75 -4.47
N ARG A 41 8.44 -13.10 -5.28
CA ARG A 41 8.86 -12.53 -6.56
C ARG A 41 9.90 -11.41 -6.38
N HIS A 42 9.93 -10.77 -5.22
CA HIS A 42 10.87 -9.69 -4.87
C HIS A 42 12.07 -10.15 -4.02
N LYS A 43 12.15 -11.42 -3.63
CA LYS A 43 13.15 -11.93 -2.66
C LYS A 43 14.62 -11.73 -3.05
N LYS A 44 14.92 -11.45 -4.32
CA LYS A 44 16.29 -11.12 -4.75
C LYS A 44 16.77 -9.78 -4.23
N GLU A 45 15.84 -8.85 -3.98
CA GLU A 45 16.13 -7.46 -3.59
C GLU A 45 15.56 -7.11 -2.23
N SER A 46 14.58 -7.88 -1.75
CA SER A 46 13.77 -7.56 -0.57
C SER A 46 13.71 -8.71 0.42
N ASN A 47 13.72 -8.37 1.72
CA ASN A 47 13.44 -9.27 2.82
C ASN A 47 12.09 -8.89 3.42
N TYR A 48 11.31 -9.86 3.83
CA TYR A 48 10.02 -9.60 4.45
C TYR A 48 9.82 -10.39 5.76
N LYS A 49 8.98 -9.84 6.62
CA LYS A 49 8.59 -10.45 7.90
C LYS A 49 7.10 -10.24 8.12
N PHE A 50 6.40 -11.27 8.58
CA PHE A 50 5.02 -11.19 9.07
C PHE A 50 5.00 -10.99 10.58
N ILE A 51 4.07 -10.18 11.05
CA ILE A 51 3.75 -10.01 12.47
C ILE A 51 2.25 -9.85 12.68
N GLU A 52 1.79 -10.19 13.88
CA GLU A 52 0.44 -9.83 14.33
C GLU A 52 0.41 -8.34 14.75
N LEU A 53 -0.76 -7.71 14.67
CA LEU A 53 -0.94 -6.31 15.02
C LEU A 53 -0.47 -5.99 16.46
N ASN A 54 -0.69 -6.92 17.39
CA ASN A 54 -0.30 -6.77 18.80
C ASN A 54 1.22 -6.69 19.01
N ASP A 55 2.00 -7.17 18.05
CA ASP A 55 3.46 -7.12 18.09
C ASP A 55 4.05 -5.85 17.48
N LEU A 56 3.21 -5.01 16.87
CA LEU A 56 3.64 -3.78 16.20
C LEU A 56 4.40 -2.84 17.15
N GLU A 57 3.99 -2.76 18.42
CA GLU A 57 4.66 -1.92 19.43
C GLU A 57 6.08 -2.36 19.75
N LYS A 58 6.44 -3.62 19.51
CA LYS A 58 7.78 -4.18 19.75
C LYS A 58 8.77 -3.87 18.63
N ILE A 59 8.29 -3.35 17.50
CA ILE A 59 9.12 -3.05 16.35
C ILE A 59 9.93 -1.79 16.60
N GLU A 60 11.23 -1.83 16.26
CA GLU A 60 12.13 -0.71 16.37
C GLU A 60 11.82 0.39 15.34
N ASN A 61 12.08 1.64 15.70
CA ASN A 61 11.89 2.77 14.81
C ASN A 61 12.85 2.73 13.62
N LYS A 62 12.45 3.27 12.49
CA LYS A 62 13.24 3.37 11.24
C LYS A 62 13.80 2.04 10.73
N SER A 63 13.05 0.95 10.88
CA SER A 63 13.49 -0.39 10.51
C SER A 63 13.02 -0.83 9.13
N TYR A 64 11.90 -0.28 8.63
CA TYR A 64 11.25 -0.78 7.42
C TYR A 64 11.13 0.28 6.32
N ASP A 65 11.29 -0.16 5.07
CA ASP A 65 11.04 0.63 3.87
C ASP A 65 9.55 0.63 3.51
N VAL A 66 8.91 -0.53 3.63
CA VAL A 66 7.51 -0.73 3.27
C VAL A 66 6.79 -1.49 4.38
N VAL A 67 5.58 -1.04 4.74
CA VAL A 67 4.67 -1.80 5.62
C VAL A 67 3.36 -2.06 4.89
N ILE A 68 2.94 -3.32 4.86
CA ILE A 68 1.72 -3.79 4.21
C ILE A 68 0.73 -4.27 5.26
N LEU A 69 -0.51 -3.74 5.22
CA LEU A 69 -1.58 -4.09 6.16
C LEU A 69 -2.85 -4.52 5.40
N PRO A 70 -2.94 -5.81 5.04
CA PRO A 70 -4.02 -6.29 4.16
C PRO A 70 -5.42 -6.19 4.75
N ASN A 71 -5.57 -6.33 6.07
CA ASN A 71 -6.86 -6.45 6.74
C ASN A 71 -6.93 -5.68 8.07
N THR A 72 -6.16 -4.62 8.22
CA THR A 72 -6.08 -3.86 9.47
C THR A 72 -6.88 -2.57 9.39
N LYS A 73 -7.76 -2.35 10.36
CA LYS A 73 -8.39 -1.03 10.56
C LYS A 73 -7.40 -0.15 11.31
N LEU A 74 -7.05 0.98 10.72
CA LEU A 74 -6.13 1.94 11.33
C LEU A 74 -6.85 2.87 12.32
N ASP A 75 -6.11 3.29 13.34
CA ASP A 75 -6.42 4.40 14.22
C ASP A 75 -5.20 5.32 14.36
N ILE A 76 -5.34 6.42 15.06
CA ILE A 76 -4.29 7.43 15.19
C ILE A 76 -3.03 6.90 15.89
N LYS A 77 -3.16 5.95 16.81
CA LYS A 77 -2.02 5.34 17.53
C LYS A 77 -1.25 4.42 16.59
N ILE A 78 -1.98 3.55 15.88
CA ILE A 78 -1.39 2.65 14.88
C ILE A 78 -0.68 3.47 13.79
N VAL A 79 -1.30 4.51 13.26
CA VAL A 79 -0.67 5.39 12.25
C VAL A 79 0.59 6.06 12.80
N GLY A 80 0.57 6.54 14.04
CA GLY A 80 1.75 7.08 14.70
C GLY A 80 2.89 6.07 14.76
N LYS A 81 2.62 4.85 15.24
CA LYS A 81 3.60 3.77 15.34
C LYS A 81 4.12 3.34 13.96
N LEU A 82 3.24 3.20 12.96
CA LEU A 82 3.64 2.90 11.58
C LEU A 82 4.58 3.96 11.02
N PHE A 83 4.30 5.23 11.27
CA PHE A 83 5.17 6.32 10.86
C PHE A 83 6.56 6.24 11.50
N ASP A 84 6.64 5.89 12.79
CA ASP A 84 7.91 5.81 13.53
C ASP A 84 8.78 4.61 13.10
N ILE A 85 8.18 3.45 12.80
CA ILE A 85 8.92 2.25 12.37
C ILE A 85 9.42 2.34 10.92
N LEU A 86 8.83 3.20 10.12
CA LEU A 86 9.27 3.46 8.75
C LEU A 86 10.54 4.30 8.72
N LYS A 87 11.46 3.94 7.83
CA LYS A 87 12.59 4.78 7.45
C LYS A 87 12.14 6.14 6.93
N ASP A 88 13.07 7.06 6.73
CA ASP A 88 12.77 8.46 6.38
C ASP A 88 12.08 8.63 5.01
N ASP A 89 12.18 7.65 4.14
CA ASP A 89 11.51 7.59 2.83
C ASP A 89 10.48 6.45 2.72
N GLY A 90 10.13 5.83 3.85
CA GLY A 90 9.26 4.68 3.89
C GLY A 90 7.80 4.98 3.56
N LEU A 91 7.05 3.94 3.26
CA LEU A 91 5.63 4.02 2.92
C LEU A 91 4.82 2.84 3.48
N ILE A 92 3.52 3.04 3.58
CA ILE A 92 2.56 1.98 3.94
C ILE A 92 1.56 1.76 2.81
N ALA A 93 1.05 0.53 2.70
CA ALA A 93 -0.13 0.21 1.92
C ALA A 93 -1.12 -0.59 2.78
N PHE A 94 -2.38 -0.23 2.74
CA PHE A 94 -3.41 -0.90 3.54
C PHE A 94 -4.75 -0.95 2.81
N SER A 95 -5.54 -1.99 3.10
CA SER A 95 -6.86 -2.14 2.50
C SER A 95 -7.84 -1.13 3.07
N SER A 96 -8.70 -0.61 2.21
CA SER A 96 -9.81 0.27 2.56
C SER A 96 -11.07 -0.13 1.78
N LYS A 97 -12.13 0.65 1.87
CA LYS A 97 -13.32 0.44 1.06
C LYS A 97 -13.27 1.25 -0.24
N VAL A 98 -13.95 0.77 -1.26
CA VAL A 98 -14.18 1.56 -2.48
C VAL A 98 -14.89 2.86 -2.13
N PHE A 99 -14.62 3.90 -2.91
CA PHE A 99 -15.31 5.17 -2.76
C PHE A 99 -16.84 4.99 -2.84
N SER A 100 -17.53 5.43 -1.81
CA SER A 100 -19.00 5.44 -1.71
C SER A 100 -19.46 6.75 -1.09
N ARG A 101 -20.67 7.19 -1.42
CA ARG A 101 -21.30 8.34 -0.78
C ARG A 101 -22.00 7.99 0.53
N ASP A 102 -22.35 6.71 0.64
CA ASP A 102 -23.07 6.18 1.81
C ASP A 102 -22.09 5.65 2.89
N ASP A 103 -20.79 5.59 2.58
CA ASP A 103 -19.74 5.10 3.47
C ASP A 103 -18.48 5.98 3.33
N ASN A 104 -18.19 6.75 4.36
CA ASN A 104 -17.05 7.66 4.39
C ASN A 104 -15.70 6.98 4.69
N ARG A 105 -15.66 5.66 4.80
CA ARG A 105 -14.48 4.91 5.24
C ARG A 105 -13.21 5.30 4.47
N LEU A 106 -13.26 5.35 3.14
CA LEU A 106 -12.11 5.73 2.31
C LEU A 106 -11.63 7.16 2.64
N ILE A 107 -12.57 8.09 2.79
CA ILE A 107 -12.30 9.50 3.12
C ILE A 107 -11.67 9.61 4.51
N ASP A 108 -12.22 8.92 5.49
CA ASP A 108 -11.72 8.94 6.86
C ASP A 108 -10.34 8.32 6.98
N ASP A 109 -10.10 7.20 6.30
CA ASP A 109 -8.79 6.55 6.23
C ASP A 109 -7.75 7.47 5.56
N LEU A 110 -8.10 8.16 4.46
CA LEU A 110 -7.21 9.13 3.79
C LEU A 110 -6.86 10.32 4.67
N LYS A 111 -7.85 10.89 5.38
CA LYS A 111 -7.62 11.99 6.32
C LYS A 111 -6.70 11.55 7.45
N LEU A 112 -6.97 10.37 8.02
CA LEU A 112 -6.19 9.82 9.13
C LEU A 112 -4.70 9.69 8.78
N VAL A 113 -4.37 9.04 7.66
CA VAL A 113 -2.96 8.88 7.27
C VAL A 113 -2.37 10.17 6.74
N GLY A 114 -3.18 11.01 6.11
CA GLY A 114 -2.78 12.32 5.60
C GLY A 114 -2.32 13.31 6.69
N GLU A 115 -2.63 13.08 7.97
CA GLU A 115 -2.10 13.90 9.07
C GLU A 115 -0.59 13.73 9.26
N LYS A 116 -0.06 12.55 8.95
CA LYS A 116 1.34 12.19 9.16
C LYS A 116 2.14 12.09 7.86
N PHE A 117 1.54 11.53 6.81
CA PHE A 117 2.24 11.25 5.56
C PHE A 117 2.15 12.42 4.58
N TRP A 118 3.21 12.60 3.82
CA TRP A 118 3.30 13.63 2.78
C TRP A 118 2.39 13.31 1.58
N ILE A 119 2.34 12.04 1.19
CA ILE A 119 1.50 11.50 0.13
C ILE A 119 0.50 10.54 0.75
N ALA A 120 -0.76 10.62 0.36
CA ALA A 120 -1.83 9.71 0.76
C ALA A 120 -2.81 9.57 -0.40
N MET A 121 -2.74 8.46 -1.14
CA MET A 121 -3.50 8.26 -2.36
C MET A 121 -4.28 6.94 -2.33
N PRO A 122 -5.56 6.95 -2.71
CA PRO A 122 -6.31 5.72 -2.89
C PRO A 122 -5.98 5.12 -4.25
N TYR A 123 -6.00 3.79 -4.32
CA TYR A 123 -5.97 3.04 -5.57
C TYR A 123 -7.03 1.95 -5.56
N ARG A 124 -7.54 1.62 -6.73
CA ARG A 124 -8.67 0.71 -6.91
C ARG A 124 -8.34 -0.41 -7.90
N PHE A 125 -8.89 -1.58 -7.64
CA PHE A 125 -8.73 -2.75 -8.50
C PHE A 125 -9.94 -3.67 -8.31
N GLY A 126 -10.56 -4.10 -9.41
CA GLY A 126 -11.81 -4.83 -9.35
C GLY A 126 -12.87 -4.09 -8.53
N HIS A 127 -13.39 -4.75 -7.50
CA HIS A 127 -14.37 -4.20 -6.55
C HIS A 127 -13.73 -3.80 -5.21
N GLN A 128 -12.42 -3.63 -5.18
CA GLN A 128 -11.64 -3.36 -3.98
C GLN A 128 -10.92 -2.02 -4.12
N ALA A 129 -10.54 -1.46 -2.97
CA ALA A 129 -9.68 -0.29 -2.89
C ALA A 129 -8.72 -0.41 -1.73
N SER A 130 -7.57 0.20 -1.90
CA SER A 130 -6.54 0.33 -0.89
C SER A 130 -5.98 1.75 -0.90
N ILE A 131 -5.19 2.07 0.10
CA ILE A 131 -4.51 3.36 0.22
C ILE A 131 -3.02 3.10 0.34
N ILE A 132 -2.25 3.89 -0.39
CA ILE A 132 -0.81 4.05 -0.17
C ILE A 132 -0.56 5.39 0.50
N ALA A 133 0.22 5.38 1.59
CA ALA A 133 0.66 6.60 2.24
C ALA A 133 2.19 6.58 2.37
N SER A 134 2.84 7.65 1.89
CA SER A 134 4.28 7.70 1.72
C SER A 134 4.88 8.95 2.35
N LYS A 135 6.06 8.81 2.93
CA LYS A 135 6.88 9.94 3.40
C LYS A 135 7.55 10.68 2.25
N LYS A 136 7.73 10.03 1.08
CA LYS A 136 8.53 10.58 -0.02
C LYS A 136 8.02 10.21 -1.41
N TYR A 137 7.88 8.93 -1.73
CA TYR A 137 7.64 8.46 -3.09
C TYR A 137 6.18 8.61 -3.53
N HIS A 138 5.99 9.19 -4.70
CA HIS A 138 4.67 9.31 -5.33
C HIS A 138 4.38 8.05 -6.18
N PRO A 139 3.25 7.36 -6.00
CA PRO A 139 3.04 6.03 -6.59
C PRO A 139 3.04 6.02 -8.13
N THR A 140 2.67 7.10 -8.78
CA THR A 140 2.66 7.15 -10.25
C THR A 140 3.86 7.88 -10.84
N ALA A 141 4.49 8.81 -10.11
CA ALA A 141 5.65 9.56 -10.59
C ALA A 141 6.97 8.83 -10.30
N ASP A 142 7.04 8.08 -9.20
CA ASP A 142 8.23 7.36 -8.77
C ASP A 142 8.15 5.85 -9.04
N LEU A 143 7.21 5.41 -9.89
CA LEU A 143 7.10 4.00 -10.26
C LEU A 143 8.43 3.46 -10.80
N ASN A 144 8.95 2.44 -10.14
CA ASN A 144 10.13 1.70 -10.61
C ASN A 144 9.71 0.74 -11.74
N LEU A 145 9.71 1.25 -12.98
CA LEU A 145 9.34 0.49 -14.18
C LEU A 145 10.18 -0.78 -14.34
N GLN A 146 11.48 -0.70 -14.06
CA GLN A 146 12.35 -1.87 -14.19
C GLN A 146 11.89 -2.98 -13.26
N ARG A 147 11.55 -2.67 -12.00
CA ARG A 147 11.04 -3.67 -11.06
C ARG A 147 9.68 -4.20 -11.50
N ALA A 148 8.78 -3.33 -11.95
CA ALA A 148 7.45 -3.72 -12.38
C ALA A 148 7.47 -4.61 -13.62
N ASP A 149 8.30 -4.30 -14.60
CA ASP A 149 8.39 -5.01 -15.87
C ASP A 149 9.18 -6.34 -15.78
N PHE A 150 9.94 -6.55 -14.70
CA PHE A 150 10.60 -7.83 -14.42
C PHE A 150 9.73 -8.84 -13.65
N LEU A 151 8.50 -8.47 -13.32
CA LEU A 151 7.54 -9.40 -12.69
C LEU A 151 6.86 -10.22 -13.79
N ASP A 152 7.12 -11.52 -13.79
CA ASP A 152 6.54 -12.47 -14.75
C ASP A 152 5.36 -13.24 -14.13
N ASP A 153 4.53 -13.85 -14.98
CA ASP A 153 3.44 -14.77 -14.60
C ASP A 153 2.42 -14.16 -13.62
N LEU A 154 2.10 -12.86 -13.80
CA LEU A 154 1.05 -12.19 -13.05
C LEU A 154 -0.31 -12.31 -13.72
N GLU A 155 -1.38 -12.39 -12.93
CA GLU A 155 -2.75 -12.48 -13.45
C GLU A 155 -3.40 -11.10 -13.66
N TYR A 156 -3.00 -10.10 -12.89
CA TYR A 156 -3.67 -8.80 -12.87
C TYR A 156 -2.71 -7.61 -12.92
N TYR A 157 -1.66 -7.58 -12.11
CA TYR A 157 -0.76 -6.45 -12.02
C TYR A 157 0.10 -6.31 -13.29
N SER A 158 0.22 -5.07 -13.77
CA SER A 158 1.23 -4.62 -14.74
C SER A 158 1.61 -3.17 -14.43
N SER A 159 2.65 -2.66 -15.05
CA SER A 159 3.05 -1.25 -14.90
C SER A 159 1.94 -0.29 -15.33
N GLU A 160 1.14 -0.64 -16.36
CA GLU A 160 -0.01 0.15 -16.80
C GLU A 160 -1.17 0.09 -15.79
N ILE A 161 -1.47 -1.10 -15.26
CA ILE A 161 -2.48 -1.27 -14.20
C ILE A 161 -2.07 -0.52 -12.93
N HIS A 162 -0.78 -0.52 -12.60
CA HIS A 162 -0.27 0.28 -11.50
C HIS A 162 -0.73 1.74 -11.61
N ILE A 163 -0.42 2.39 -12.73
CA ILE A 163 -0.77 3.80 -12.96
C ILE A 163 -2.29 3.98 -13.04
N ALA A 164 -2.99 3.10 -13.80
CA ALA A 164 -4.43 3.18 -14.00
C ALA A 164 -5.24 3.00 -12.70
N SER A 165 -4.71 2.26 -11.73
CA SER A 165 -5.37 2.04 -10.44
C SER A 165 -5.60 3.32 -9.64
N PHE A 166 -4.81 4.37 -9.87
CA PHE A 166 -4.94 5.69 -9.24
C PHE A 166 -5.87 6.66 -9.98
N VAL A 167 -6.48 6.22 -11.08
CA VAL A 167 -7.39 7.05 -11.88
C VAL A 167 -8.82 6.87 -11.38
N PHE A 168 -9.47 7.98 -11.05
CA PHE A 168 -10.86 8.02 -10.58
C PHE A 168 -11.73 8.78 -11.58
N PRO A 169 -13.03 8.42 -11.74
CA PRO A 169 -13.99 9.21 -12.52
C PRO A 169 -14.02 10.65 -12.05
N ALA A 170 -14.23 11.61 -12.96
CA ALA A 170 -14.11 13.04 -12.70
C ALA A 170 -14.85 13.52 -11.44
N LYS A 171 -16.05 12.98 -11.17
CA LYS A 171 -16.83 13.34 -9.98
C LYS A 171 -16.17 12.84 -8.68
N GLN A 172 -15.73 11.57 -8.64
CA GLN A 172 -15.02 11.02 -7.48
C GLN A 172 -13.68 11.73 -7.29
N HIS A 173 -12.95 11.99 -8.37
CA HIS A 173 -11.71 12.77 -8.33
C HIS A 173 -11.93 14.15 -7.67
N LYS A 174 -13.00 14.86 -8.04
CA LYS A 174 -13.34 16.16 -7.46
C LYS A 174 -13.63 16.06 -5.95
N GLU A 175 -14.36 15.01 -5.54
CA GLU A 175 -14.70 14.78 -4.12
C GLU A 175 -13.47 14.39 -3.28
N LEU A 176 -12.47 13.74 -3.89
CA LEU A 176 -11.19 13.39 -3.25
C LEU A 176 -10.16 14.54 -3.26
N THR A 177 -10.39 15.61 -4.03
CA THR A 177 -9.48 16.76 -4.11
C THR A 177 -9.42 17.48 -2.75
N GLY A 178 -8.20 17.70 -2.25
CA GLY A 178 -7.95 18.29 -0.93
C GLY A 178 -8.02 17.29 0.24
N ILE A 179 -8.44 16.02 -0.03
CA ILE A 179 -8.43 14.93 0.95
C ILE A 179 -7.25 14.00 0.64
N ALA A 180 -7.20 13.47 -0.59
CA ALA A 180 -6.03 12.75 -1.07
C ALA A 180 -4.86 13.73 -1.26
N LYS A 181 -3.70 13.34 -0.76
CA LYS A 181 -2.45 14.11 -0.88
C LYS A 181 -1.60 13.53 -2.01
N ARG A 182 -1.26 14.37 -2.96
CA ARG A 182 -0.49 14.04 -4.17
C ARG A 182 0.82 14.78 -4.23
#